data_b2bbb9a262355ad024aa3fcb195983ed
#
_entry.id   b2bbb9a262355ad024aa3fcb195983ed
#
_cell.length_a   1.000
_cell.length_b   1.000
_cell.length_c   1.000
_cell.angle_alpha   90.00
_cell.angle_beta   90.00
_cell.angle_gamma   90.00
#
_symmetry.space_group_name_H-M   'P 1'
#
loop_
_entity.id
_entity.type
_entity.pdbx_description
1 polymer ?
#
loop_
_entity_poly.entity_id
_entity_poly.type
_entity_poly.pdbx_seq_one_letter_code
_entity_poly.pdbx_strand_id
1 'polypeptide(L)'
;SKVRKEPSPYPHGDRVALLDYVRDSGRVHFTDTTTRDSTQSNSGNRFRLAEDRLVGPYLDNCGFFSLENGGAHFHVAMMANMTYPFTEAKEWNKFAPKTLKQILIRSTNVLGYNPQPKNLMRLTGEMICDNFQIIRCFDFLNHIDNMRPFAEVASSRRDVVFEPAISMSWANGFDVAHYLGVAENVLSVCGDVAGMSEKEVSRHIILGLKDMAGVCPPRFMTEVVTALRKRWPELVLHYHRHMTDGLFVPSVGAAAKAGVQIVDTNLGACVRSYGQGDTLATAAYMEGELGLKTAMNKDMVRDANFVLKQVIPYYDRYCAPYFQGIDNDVTEHAMPGGATSSSQEGALKQGYIHLLPYMLKF
;
A
#
# COMPACT_ATOMS: atom_id res chain seq x y z
N SER A 1 -10.00 -28.59 -3.24
CA SER A 1 -9.08 -27.63 -3.86
C SER A 1 -7.66 -28.10 -3.64
N LYS A 2 -6.88 -28.23 -4.71
CA LYS A 2 -5.44 -28.55 -4.65
C LYS A 2 -4.63 -27.28 -4.35
N VAL A 3 -4.94 -26.62 -3.24
CA VAL A 3 -4.08 -25.53 -2.75
C VAL A 3 -2.83 -26.20 -2.19
N ARG A 4 -1.71 -26.08 -2.91
CA ARG A 4 -0.44 -26.65 -2.49
C ARG A 4 -0.02 -26.00 -1.16
N LYS A 5 0.30 -26.81 -0.17
CA LYS A 5 0.80 -26.38 1.14
C LYS A 5 2.33 -26.17 1.07
N GLU A 6 2.80 -25.36 0.15
CA GLU A 6 4.21 -24.95 0.17
C GLU A 6 4.40 -23.87 1.25
N PRO A 7 5.51 -23.89 2.00
CA PRO A 7 5.81 -22.85 2.98
C PRO A 7 5.99 -21.50 2.30
N SER A 8 5.87 -20.42 3.06
CA SER A 8 6.22 -19.08 2.59
C SER A 8 7.69 -19.05 2.17
N PRO A 9 8.06 -18.46 1.03
CA PRO A 9 9.45 -18.24 0.68
C PRO A 9 10.09 -17.13 1.54
N TYR A 10 9.28 -16.31 2.20
CA TYR A 10 9.75 -15.18 2.99
C TYR A 10 10.06 -15.60 4.43
N PRO A 11 11.22 -15.20 5.00
CA PRO A 11 11.53 -15.42 6.41
C PRO A 11 10.50 -14.76 7.32
N HIS A 12 10.10 -15.48 8.37
CA HIS A 12 9.20 -14.98 9.41
C HIS A 12 9.95 -14.83 10.74
N GLY A 13 9.51 -13.90 11.58
CA GLY A 13 10.03 -13.73 12.93
C GLY A 13 11.35 -12.95 13.04
N ASP A 14 11.96 -12.57 11.92
CA ASP A 14 13.18 -11.77 11.88
C ASP A 14 13.16 -10.78 10.72
N ARG A 15 12.98 -9.48 11.02
CA ARG A 15 12.90 -8.41 10.02
C ARG A 15 14.17 -8.26 9.19
N VAL A 16 15.35 -8.50 9.80
CA VAL A 16 16.63 -8.35 9.07
C VAL A 16 16.77 -9.46 8.03
N ALA A 17 16.52 -10.71 8.43
CA ALA A 17 16.53 -11.84 7.50
C ALA A 17 15.50 -11.68 6.38
N LEU A 18 14.32 -11.12 6.68
CA LEU A 18 13.30 -10.82 5.68
C LEU A 18 13.78 -9.77 4.67
N LEU A 19 14.37 -8.67 5.14
CA LEU A 19 14.84 -7.59 4.27
C LEU A 19 16.09 -7.98 3.48
N ASP A 20 16.99 -8.79 4.06
CA ASP A 20 18.13 -9.38 3.34
C ASP A 20 17.62 -10.28 2.20
N TYR A 21 16.62 -11.14 2.47
CA TYR A 21 16.01 -11.96 1.43
C TYR A 21 15.44 -11.11 0.28
N VAL A 22 14.73 -10.02 0.58
CA VAL A 22 14.17 -9.12 -0.44
C VAL A 22 15.30 -8.48 -1.28
N ARG A 23 16.37 -8.01 -0.63
CA ARG A 23 17.54 -7.41 -1.31
C ARG A 23 18.24 -8.38 -2.26
N ASP A 24 18.44 -9.63 -1.80
CA ASP A 24 19.29 -10.60 -2.48
C ASP A 24 18.53 -11.45 -3.49
N SER A 25 17.20 -11.42 -3.50
CA SER A 25 16.37 -12.28 -4.36
C SER A 25 16.54 -12.04 -5.85
N GLY A 26 16.97 -10.83 -6.25
CA GLY A 26 17.05 -10.42 -7.65
C GLY A 26 15.68 -10.39 -8.36
N ARG A 27 14.59 -10.25 -7.61
CA ARG A 27 13.21 -10.25 -8.10
C ARG A 27 12.46 -9.01 -7.63
N VAL A 28 11.44 -8.63 -8.38
CA VAL A 28 10.45 -7.67 -7.93
C VAL A 28 9.35 -8.41 -7.19
N HIS A 29 9.10 -8.00 -5.97
CA HIS A 29 8.07 -8.54 -5.10
C HIS A 29 6.79 -7.70 -5.19
N PHE A 30 5.65 -8.33 -4.92
CA PHE A 30 4.35 -7.69 -5.03
C PHE A 30 3.62 -7.74 -3.69
N THR A 31 3.00 -6.64 -3.31
CA THR A 31 2.01 -6.57 -2.22
C THR A 31 0.61 -6.50 -2.83
N ASP A 32 -0.30 -7.33 -2.35
CA ASP A 32 -1.72 -7.22 -2.70
C ASP A 32 -2.41 -6.18 -1.83
N THR A 33 -3.13 -5.27 -2.47
CA THR A 33 -3.92 -4.22 -1.79
C THR A 33 -5.42 -4.33 -2.09
N THR A 34 -5.84 -5.43 -2.70
CA THR A 34 -7.20 -5.67 -3.17
C THR A 34 -8.23 -5.51 -2.06
N THR A 35 -7.99 -6.12 -0.90
CA THR A 35 -8.95 -6.14 0.21
C THR A 35 -8.88 -4.91 1.10
N ARG A 36 -7.88 -4.05 0.92
CA ARG A 36 -7.76 -2.81 1.66
C ARG A 36 -8.00 -1.58 0.78
N ASP A 37 -7.07 -1.25 -0.13
CA ASP A 37 -7.12 0.02 -0.86
C ASP A 37 -8.12 0.00 -2.00
N SER A 38 -8.24 -1.10 -2.72
CA SER A 38 -9.24 -1.22 -3.76
C SER A 38 -10.65 -1.06 -3.19
N THR A 39 -10.95 -1.71 -2.06
CA THR A 39 -12.27 -1.55 -1.44
C THR A 39 -12.47 -0.14 -0.89
N GLN A 40 -11.43 0.46 -0.31
CA GLN A 40 -11.49 1.80 0.25
C GLN A 40 -11.66 2.87 -0.84
N SER A 41 -10.89 2.77 -1.91
CA SER A 41 -10.82 3.80 -2.95
C SER A 41 -11.90 3.65 -4.03
N ASN A 42 -12.40 2.44 -4.28
CA ASN A 42 -13.30 2.17 -5.41
C ASN A 42 -14.71 1.69 -5.01
N SER A 43 -14.91 1.10 -3.83
CA SER A 43 -16.19 0.48 -3.45
C SER A 43 -16.72 0.92 -2.08
N GLY A 44 -16.28 2.08 -1.59
CA GLY A 44 -16.78 2.69 -0.37
C GLY A 44 -16.62 1.80 0.87
N ASN A 45 -15.57 0.97 0.93
CA ASN A 45 -15.29 0.03 2.04
C ASN A 45 -16.42 -1.00 2.27
N ARG A 46 -16.99 -1.54 1.21
CA ARG A 46 -18.14 -2.44 1.33
C ARG A 46 -17.77 -3.92 1.47
N PHE A 47 -16.52 -4.31 1.19
CA PHE A 47 -16.09 -5.70 1.41
C PHE A 47 -16.18 -6.05 2.89
N ARG A 48 -16.53 -7.30 3.14
CA ARG A 48 -16.69 -7.84 4.49
C ARG A 48 -15.77 -9.05 4.65
N LEU A 49 -15.59 -9.47 5.87
CA LEU A 49 -14.82 -10.68 6.20
C LEU A 49 -15.28 -11.95 5.43
N ALA A 50 -16.54 -11.99 4.99
CA ALA A 50 -17.05 -13.12 4.20
C ALA A 50 -16.36 -13.20 2.82
N GLU A 51 -16.19 -12.07 2.14
CA GLU A 51 -15.50 -11.98 0.85
C GLU A 51 -14.00 -12.26 1.02
N ASP A 52 -13.41 -11.75 2.09
CA ASP A 52 -12.02 -12.00 2.44
C ASP A 52 -11.73 -13.47 2.65
N ARG A 53 -12.63 -14.19 3.33
CA ARG A 53 -12.53 -15.65 3.52
C ARG A 53 -12.60 -16.42 2.22
N LEU A 54 -13.32 -15.93 1.23
CA LEU A 54 -13.42 -16.58 -0.09
C LEU A 54 -12.10 -16.44 -0.86
N VAL A 55 -11.47 -15.28 -0.86
CA VAL A 55 -10.29 -14.99 -1.68
C VAL A 55 -8.99 -15.25 -0.95
N GLY A 56 -8.94 -15.08 0.37
CA GLY A 56 -7.73 -15.18 1.19
C GLY A 56 -6.89 -16.44 0.99
N PRO A 57 -7.47 -17.66 0.95
CA PRO A 57 -6.73 -18.88 0.68
C PRO A 57 -6.04 -18.92 -0.69
N TYR A 58 -6.59 -18.22 -1.68
CA TYR A 58 -5.96 -18.08 -3.01
C TYR A 58 -4.83 -17.07 -2.95
N LEU A 59 -5.05 -15.89 -2.34
CA LEU A 59 -4.04 -14.85 -2.14
C LEU A 59 -2.81 -15.39 -1.39
N ASP A 60 -3.01 -16.26 -0.41
CA ASP A 60 -1.95 -16.91 0.36
C ASP A 60 -1.03 -17.83 -0.48
N ASN A 61 -1.42 -18.11 -1.74
CA ASN A 61 -0.68 -18.97 -2.66
C ASN A 61 -0.26 -18.26 -3.95
N CYS A 62 -0.54 -16.96 -4.08
CA CYS A 62 -0.17 -16.17 -5.26
C CYS A 62 1.32 -15.79 -5.31
N GLY A 63 2.05 -15.93 -4.20
CA GLY A 63 3.45 -15.52 -4.12
C GLY A 63 3.65 -14.05 -3.73
N PHE A 64 2.62 -13.38 -3.22
CA PHE A 64 2.75 -12.03 -2.70
C PHE A 64 3.73 -11.95 -1.53
N PHE A 65 4.49 -10.86 -1.47
CA PHE A 65 5.32 -10.50 -0.33
C PHE A 65 4.46 -10.26 0.90
N SER A 66 3.42 -9.46 0.74
CA SER A 66 2.46 -9.17 1.79
C SER A 66 1.04 -8.99 1.25
N LEU A 67 0.07 -9.15 2.13
CA LEU A 67 -1.32 -8.76 1.92
C LEU A 67 -1.59 -7.54 2.78
N GLU A 68 -1.81 -6.37 2.16
CA GLU A 68 -2.23 -5.18 2.88
C GLU A 68 -3.74 -5.28 3.11
N ASN A 69 -4.09 -5.85 4.23
CA ASN A 69 -5.47 -6.16 4.63
C ASN A 69 -5.93 -5.41 5.88
N GLY A 70 -5.16 -4.43 6.35
CA GLY A 70 -5.50 -3.53 7.44
C GLY A 70 -5.30 -2.06 7.06
N GLY A 71 -6.14 -1.17 7.59
CA GLY A 71 -6.04 0.26 7.33
C GLY A 71 -7.28 1.04 7.78
N ALA A 72 -7.46 2.22 7.20
CA ALA A 72 -8.57 3.11 7.55
C ALA A 72 -9.97 2.52 7.24
N HIS A 73 -10.06 1.50 6.38
CA HIS A 73 -11.31 0.77 6.17
C HIS A 73 -11.80 0.08 7.46
N PHE A 74 -10.92 -0.21 8.42
CA PHE A 74 -11.30 -0.72 9.73
C PHE A 74 -12.21 0.25 10.49
N HIS A 75 -11.99 1.56 10.34
CA HIS A 75 -12.89 2.55 10.93
C HIS A 75 -14.31 2.43 10.36
N VAL A 76 -14.42 2.28 9.03
CA VAL A 76 -15.72 2.09 8.37
C VAL A 76 -16.33 0.73 8.72
N ALA A 77 -15.52 -0.33 8.80
CA ALA A 77 -15.99 -1.64 9.23
C ALA A 77 -16.59 -1.61 10.65
N MET A 78 -15.96 -0.90 11.59
CA MET A 78 -16.53 -0.68 12.93
C MET A 78 -17.84 0.07 12.89
N MET A 79 -17.90 1.18 12.17
CA MET A 79 -19.06 2.08 12.17
C MET A 79 -20.24 1.56 11.36
N ALA A 80 -19.98 0.92 10.22
CA ALA A 80 -21.02 0.47 9.29
C ALA A 80 -21.36 -1.02 9.44
N ASN A 81 -20.37 -1.87 9.70
CA ASN A 81 -20.54 -3.32 9.77
C ASN A 81 -20.55 -3.86 11.21
N MET A 82 -20.32 -3.02 12.20
CA MET A 82 -20.21 -3.38 13.63
C MET A 82 -19.20 -4.50 13.88
N THR A 83 -18.13 -4.52 13.11
CA THR A 83 -17.07 -5.54 13.19
C THR A 83 -15.88 -4.98 13.97
N TYR A 84 -15.36 -5.76 14.92
CA TYR A 84 -14.14 -5.39 15.61
C TYR A 84 -12.91 -5.70 14.73
N PRO A 85 -12.07 -4.70 14.36
CA PRO A 85 -11.02 -4.85 13.35
C PRO A 85 -9.97 -5.92 13.66
N PHE A 86 -9.59 -6.06 14.93
CA PHE A 86 -8.60 -7.05 15.32
C PHE A 86 -9.15 -8.49 15.31
N THR A 87 -10.46 -8.68 15.33
CA THR A 87 -11.06 -9.98 15.01
C THR A 87 -10.85 -10.31 13.54
N GLU A 88 -11.07 -9.34 12.66
CA GLU A 88 -10.81 -9.48 11.23
C GLU A 88 -9.34 -9.80 10.95
N ALA A 89 -8.41 -9.05 11.56
CA ALA A 89 -6.98 -9.31 11.44
C ALA A 89 -6.59 -10.73 11.88
N LYS A 90 -7.17 -11.22 13.00
CA LYS A 90 -6.93 -12.60 13.48
C LYS A 90 -7.50 -13.66 12.53
N GLU A 91 -8.63 -13.40 11.92
CA GLU A 91 -9.21 -14.30 10.91
C GLU A 91 -8.31 -14.38 9.67
N TRP A 92 -7.76 -13.24 9.18
CA TRP A 92 -6.78 -13.24 8.10
C TRP A 92 -5.59 -14.15 8.38
N ASN A 93 -5.08 -14.18 9.60
CA ASN A 93 -3.99 -15.08 10.01
C ASN A 93 -4.38 -16.57 9.98
N LYS A 94 -5.70 -16.89 10.01
CA LYS A 94 -6.18 -18.27 9.92
C LYS A 94 -6.32 -18.75 8.47
N PHE A 95 -6.89 -17.93 7.58
CA PHE A 95 -7.14 -18.36 6.21
C PHE A 95 -6.05 -17.99 5.20
N ALA A 96 -5.12 -17.12 5.57
CA ALA A 96 -3.92 -16.80 4.82
C ALA A 96 -2.66 -16.84 5.71
N PRO A 97 -2.28 -17.98 6.28
CA PRO A 97 -1.25 -18.06 7.33
C PRO A 97 0.19 -17.88 6.82
N LYS A 98 0.45 -18.03 5.52
CA LYS A 98 1.81 -18.04 4.96
C LYS A 98 2.30 -16.66 4.56
N THR A 99 1.41 -15.85 4.00
CA THR A 99 1.78 -14.53 3.47
C THR A 99 1.80 -13.51 4.60
N LEU A 100 2.80 -12.64 4.59
CA LEU A 100 2.93 -11.56 5.59
C LEU A 100 1.70 -10.65 5.53
N LYS A 101 1.27 -10.16 6.71
CA LYS A 101 0.17 -9.20 6.81
C LYS A 101 0.73 -7.80 6.94
N GLN A 102 0.14 -6.89 6.18
CA GLN A 102 0.51 -5.49 6.17
C GLN A 102 -0.69 -4.62 6.55
N ILE A 103 -0.41 -3.53 7.25
CA ILE A 103 -1.42 -2.53 7.63
C ILE A 103 -0.94 -1.15 7.22
N LEU A 104 -1.87 -0.29 6.81
CA LEU A 104 -1.63 1.13 6.57
C LEU A 104 -2.15 1.98 7.72
N ILE A 105 -1.26 2.81 8.30
CA ILE A 105 -1.58 3.73 9.39
C ILE A 105 -1.40 5.19 8.92
N ARG A 106 -2.30 6.07 9.33
CA ARG A 106 -2.28 7.49 9.04
C ARG A 106 -1.66 8.30 10.18
N SER A 107 -0.39 8.06 10.49
CA SER A 107 0.33 8.78 11.56
C SER A 107 -0.56 9.09 12.78
N THR A 108 -0.72 10.37 13.16
CA THR A 108 -1.53 10.79 14.33
C THR A 108 -3.01 10.37 14.26
N ASN A 109 -3.56 10.13 13.06
CA ASN A 109 -4.96 9.72 12.90
C ASN A 109 -5.16 8.21 13.04
N VAL A 110 -4.06 7.46 13.15
CA VAL A 110 -4.04 6.00 13.32
C VAL A 110 -4.86 5.30 12.22
N LEU A 111 -5.99 4.70 12.56
CA LEU A 111 -6.92 4.03 11.63
C LEU A 111 -8.13 4.93 11.27
N GLY A 112 -8.22 6.10 11.88
CA GLY A 112 -9.36 7.02 11.73
C GLY A 112 -9.04 8.26 10.89
N TYR A 113 -9.79 9.32 11.18
CA TYR A 113 -9.72 10.61 10.48
C TYR A 113 -9.38 11.78 11.41
N ASN A 114 -9.33 11.55 12.72
CA ASN A 114 -9.00 12.57 13.72
C ASN A 114 -7.73 12.19 14.48
N PRO A 115 -6.89 13.17 14.84
CA PRO A 115 -5.69 12.92 15.63
C PRO A 115 -6.02 12.26 16.99
N GLN A 116 -5.18 11.32 17.36
CA GLN A 116 -5.31 10.57 18.61
C GLN A 116 -4.21 10.97 19.61
N PRO A 117 -4.47 10.89 20.93
CA PRO A 117 -3.45 11.08 21.95
C PRO A 117 -2.32 10.06 21.81
N LYS A 118 -1.08 10.46 22.13
CA LYS A 118 0.12 9.61 21.97
C LYS A 118 0.04 8.25 22.68
N ASN A 119 -0.57 8.20 23.87
CA ASN A 119 -0.77 6.94 24.62
C ASN A 119 -1.71 5.98 23.87
N LEU A 120 -2.78 6.51 23.25
CA LEU A 120 -3.68 5.71 22.42
C LEU A 120 -2.99 5.25 21.12
N MET A 121 -2.17 6.10 20.51
CA MET A 121 -1.37 5.73 19.34
C MET A 121 -0.43 4.55 19.68
N ARG A 122 0.27 4.58 20.82
CA ARG A 122 1.15 3.49 21.28
C ARG A 122 0.36 2.21 21.54
N LEU A 123 -0.72 2.27 22.31
CA LEU A 123 -1.56 1.11 22.61
C LEU A 123 -2.08 0.47 21.30
N THR A 124 -2.58 1.28 20.37
CA THR A 124 -3.04 0.77 19.07
C THR A 124 -1.87 0.19 18.26
N GLY A 125 -0.69 0.82 18.33
CA GLY A 125 0.54 0.31 17.70
C GLY A 125 0.93 -1.08 18.22
N GLU A 126 0.86 -1.32 19.52
CA GLU A 126 1.11 -2.63 20.12
C GLU A 126 0.12 -3.68 19.61
N MET A 127 -1.19 -3.35 19.63
CA MET A 127 -2.23 -4.25 19.11
C MET A 127 -2.05 -4.53 17.60
N ILE A 128 -1.57 -3.57 16.84
CA ILE A 128 -1.23 -3.74 15.43
C ILE A 128 -0.06 -4.69 15.28
N CYS A 129 1.04 -4.49 16.01
CA CYS A 129 2.22 -5.35 15.95
C CYS A 129 1.96 -6.80 16.36
N ASP A 130 0.91 -7.06 17.15
CA ASP A 130 0.50 -8.42 17.51
C ASP A 130 -0.21 -9.17 16.35
N ASN A 131 -0.65 -8.45 15.31
CA ASN A 131 -1.45 -9.02 14.24
C ASN A 131 -0.84 -8.84 12.83
N PHE A 132 0.10 -7.91 12.67
CA PHE A 132 0.71 -7.55 11.38
C PHE A 132 2.22 -7.56 11.46
N GLN A 133 2.88 -8.02 10.40
CA GLN A 133 4.33 -8.08 10.30
C GLN A 133 4.92 -6.85 9.61
N ILE A 134 4.13 -6.12 8.82
CA ILE A 134 4.57 -4.90 8.13
C ILE A 134 3.65 -3.75 8.51
N ILE A 135 4.23 -2.72 9.11
CA ILE A 135 3.51 -1.54 9.59
C ILE A 135 3.87 -0.35 8.69
N ARG A 136 3.07 -0.15 7.63
CA ARG A 136 3.19 1.03 6.77
C ARG A 136 2.54 2.22 7.47
N CYS A 137 3.33 3.26 7.74
CA CYS A 137 2.88 4.48 8.38
C CYS A 137 3.21 5.68 7.49
N PHE A 138 2.25 6.54 7.21
CA PHE A 138 2.49 7.77 6.45
C PHE A 138 1.88 8.99 7.14
N ASP A 139 2.50 10.13 6.88
CA ASP A 139 1.94 11.44 7.16
C ASP A 139 1.66 12.16 5.83
N PHE A 140 0.47 12.72 5.69
CA PHE A 140 0.03 13.34 4.44
C PHE A 140 0.94 14.52 4.02
N LEU A 141 1.47 15.27 5.00
CA LEU A 141 2.35 16.41 4.78
C LEU A 141 3.83 16.07 4.94
N ASN A 142 4.17 14.78 5.08
CA ASN A 142 5.53 14.30 5.37
C ASN A 142 6.11 14.88 6.68
N HIS A 143 5.24 15.12 7.68
CA HIS A 143 5.70 15.49 9.02
C HIS A 143 6.15 14.24 9.78
N ILE A 144 7.42 13.87 9.63
CA ILE A 144 7.95 12.56 10.00
C ILE A 144 7.83 12.27 11.51
N ASP A 145 7.94 13.27 12.37
CA ASP A 145 7.80 13.12 13.83
C ASP A 145 6.41 12.58 14.24
N ASN A 146 5.38 12.78 13.43
CA ASN A 146 4.05 12.21 13.66
C ASN A 146 4.03 10.68 13.58
N MET A 147 5.02 10.08 12.92
CA MET A 147 5.16 8.62 12.81
C MET A 147 5.95 8.01 13.97
N ARG A 148 6.67 8.83 14.76
CA ARG A 148 7.56 8.38 15.85
C ARG A 148 6.93 7.39 16.82
N PRO A 149 5.69 7.55 17.32
CA PRO A 149 5.09 6.59 18.24
C PRO A 149 4.97 5.16 17.68
N PHE A 150 4.73 5.03 16.37
CA PHE A 150 4.67 3.73 15.70
C PHE A 150 6.06 3.17 15.39
N ALA A 151 7.02 4.02 15.06
CA ALA A 151 8.42 3.62 14.93
C ALA A 151 8.97 3.06 16.24
N GLU A 152 8.65 3.69 17.39
CA GLU A 152 9.04 3.22 18.73
C GLU A 152 8.48 1.82 19.04
N VAL A 153 7.19 1.59 18.78
CA VAL A 153 6.57 0.27 19.02
C VAL A 153 7.15 -0.77 18.06
N ALA A 154 7.24 -0.49 16.77
CA ALA A 154 7.75 -1.44 15.79
C ALA A 154 9.24 -1.75 15.99
N SER A 155 10.05 -0.77 16.40
CA SER A 155 11.50 -1.00 16.64
C SER A 155 11.77 -1.95 17.80
N SER A 156 10.89 -1.99 18.80
CA SER A 156 10.97 -2.90 19.94
C SER A 156 10.68 -4.37 19.58
N ARG A 157 10.14 -4.64 18.38
CA ARG A 157 9.71 -5.96 17.92
C ARG A 157 10.64 -6.46 16.80
N ARG A 158 11.27 -7.60 17.01
CA ARG A 158 12.17 -8.21 16.02
C ARG A 158 11.45 -8.77 14.80
N ASP A 159 10.21 -9.19 14.99
CA ASP A 159 9.35 -9.84 14.01
C ASP A 159 8.51 -8.84 13.16
N VAL A 160 8.64 -7.53 13.42
CA VAL A 160 7.89 -6.47 12.76
C VAL A 160 8.82 -5.58 11.96
N VAL A 161 8.45 -5.30 10.71
CA VAL A 161 9.09 -4.31 9.85
C VAL A 161 8.30 -3.01 9.89
N PHE A 162 8.97 -1.92 10.25
CA PHE A 162 8.40 -0.58 10.08
C PHE A 162 8.62 -0.10 8.65
N GLU A 163 7.55 0.38 8.02
CA GLU A 163 7.57 0.95 6.68
C GLU A 163 7.07 2.39 6.73
N PRO A 164 7.93 3.36 7.11
CA PRO A 164 7.60 4.78 6.92
C PRO A 164 7.43 5.06 5.44
N ALA A 165 6.30 5.68 5.07
CA ALA A 165 6.00 5.98 3.68
C ALA A 165 5.97 7.50 3.45
N ILE A 166 6.69 7.93 2.41
CA ILE A 166 6.75 9.31 1.95
C ILE A 166 5.55 9.56 1.03
N SER A 167 4.74 10.57 1.34
CA SER A 167 3.69 11.06 0.46
C SER A 167 4.31 11.73 -0.76
N MET A 168 4.06 11.16 -1.94
CA MET A 168 4.60 11.61 -3.21
C MET A 168 3.58 12.48 -3.95
N SER A 169 4.07 13.53 -4.59
CA SER A 169 3.34 14.35 -5.56
C SER A 169 4.31 14.83 -6.63
N TRP A 170 3.78 15.32 -7.74
CA TRP A 170 4.57 15.87 -8.84
C TRP A 170 4.04 17.27 -9.17
N ALA A 171 4.68 18.27 -8.58
CA ALA A 171 4.35 19.68 -8.72
C ALA A 171 5.61 20.54 -8.47
N ASN A 172 5.52 21.84 -8.71
CA ASN A 172 6.61 22.76 -8.43
C ASN A 172 7.08 22.67 -6.96
N GLY A 173 8.38 22.50 -6.75
CA GLY A 173 8.98 22.36 -5.43
C GLY A 173 9.06 20.91 -4.90
N PHE A 174 8.42 19.95 -5.58
CA PHE A 174 8.49 18.52 -5.23
C PHE A 174 9.45 17.80 -6.18
N ASP A 175 10.71 18.16 -6.16
CA ASP A 175 11.77 17.60 -7.00
C ASP A 175 12.53 16.46 -6.31
N VAL A 176 13.54 15.91 -6.99
CA VAL A 176 14.40 14.84 -6.47
C VAL A 176 15.09 15.24 -5.17
N ALA A 177 15.58 16.49 -5.07
CA ALA A 177 16.27 16.98 -3.89
C ALA A 177 15.33 17.07 -2.68
N HIS A 178 14.08 17.49 -2.91
CA HIS A 178 13.03 17.49 -1.89
C HIS A 178 12.84 16.09 -1.31
N TYR A 179 12.63 15.06 -2.15
CA TYR A 179 12.37 13.69 -1.68
C TYR A 179 13.59 13.03 -1.05
N LEU A 180 14.80 13.37 -1.45
CA LEU A 180 16.01 12.95 -0.74
C LEU A 180 16.05 13.55 0.68
N GLY A 181 15.71 14.82 0.85
CA GLY A 181 15.63 15.47 2.17
C GLY A 181 14.55 14.86 3.06
N VAL A 182 13.39 14.52 2.49
CA VAL A 182 12.34 13.81 3.25
C VAL A 182 12.79 12.40 3.67
N ALA A 183 13.46 11.65 2.77
CA ALA A 183 14.01 10.34 3.08
C ALA A 183 15.09 10.41 4.18
N GLU A 184 15.96 11.41 4.15
CA GLU A 184 16.96 11.67 5.20
C GLU A 184 16.29 11.89 6.56
N ASN A 185 15.23 12.71 6.61
CA ASN A 185 14.43 12.92 7.81
C ASN A 185 13.80 11.60 8.34
N VAL A 186 13.29 10.76 7.44
CA VAL A 186 12.75 9.44 7.81
C VAL A 186 13.83 8.59 8.49
N LEU A 187 15.00 8.48 7.86
CA LEU A 187 16.11 7.67 8.39
C LEU A 187 16.65 8.25 9.71
N SER A 188 16.72 9.57 9.82
CA SER A 188 17.12 10.24 11.07
C SER A 188 16.17 9.92 12.22
N VAL A 189 14.85 10.09 12.03
CA VAL A 189 13.84 9.80 13.06
C VAL A 189 13.82 8.31 13.43
N CYS A 190 13.89 7.42 12.43
CA CYS A 190 13.94 5.97 12.69
C CYS A 190 15.25 5.54 13.37
N GLY A 191 16.37 6.17 13.02
CA GLY A 191 17.68 5.97 13.64
C GLY A 191 17.69 6.39 15.09
N ASP A 192 17.19 7.58 15.40
CA ASP A 192 17.03 8.08 16.77
C ASP A 192 16.22 7.13 17.64
N VAL A 193 15.08 6.65 17.12
CA VAL A 193 14.20 5.72 17.83
C VAL A 193 14.88 4.38 18.09
N ALA A 194 15.63 3.87 17.12
CA ALA A 194 16.29 2.57 17.21
C ALA A 194 17.67 2.62 17.87
N GLY A 195 18.22 3.81 18.14
CA GLY A 195 19.62 3.99 18.59
C GLY A 195 20.64 3.56 17.54
N MET A 196 20.34 3.77 16.27
CA MET A 196 21.14 3.36 15.11
C MET A 196 21.53 4.55 14.25
N SER A 197 22.68 4.44 13.54
CA SER A 197 23.02 5.37 12.48
C SER A 197 22.07 5.23 11.28
N GLU A 198 22.01 6.26 10.40
CA GLU A 198 21.22 6.18 9.15
C GLU A 198 21.56 4.93 8.31
N LYS A 199 22.85 4.60 8.22
CA LYS A 199 23.32 3.42 7.50
C LYS A 199 22.82 2.12 8.10
N GLU A 200 22.80 2.00 9.42
CA GLU A 200 22.32 0.82 10.11
C GLU A 200 20.80 0.70 10.00
N VAL A 201 20.05 1.78 10.31
CA VAL A 201 18.59 1.74 10.28
C VAL A 201 18.05 1.49 8.88
N SER A 202 18.76 1.91 7.81
CA SER A 202 18.37 1.64 6.42
C SER A 202 18.28 0.14 6.08
N ARG A 203 18.93 -0.72 6.86
CA ARG A 203 18.83 -2.18 6.72
C ARG A 203 17.64 -2.78 7.48
N HIS A 204 17.02 -2.03 8.36
CA HIS A 204 15.99 -2.51 9.30
C HIS A 204 14.58 -2.05 8.98
N ILE A 205 14.41 -1.18 7.97
CA ILE A 205 13.13 -0.61 7.54
C ILE A 205 12.91 -0.79 6.04
N ILE A 206 11.66 -0.63 5.64
CA ILE A 206 11.28 -0.41 4.23
C ILE A 206 10.95 1.08 4.09
N LEU A 207 11.42 1.74 3.03
CA LEU A 207 10.94 3.07 2.68
C LEU A 207 9.83 2.97 1.66
N GLY A 208 8.62 3.35 2.06
CA GLY A 208 7.47 3.46 1.17
C GLY A 208 7.53 4.75 0.36
N LEU A 209 7.32 4.66 -0.95
CA LEU A 209 7.10 5.79 -1.84
C LEU A 209 5.62 5.78 -2.23
N LYS A 210 4.83 6.72 -1.70
CA LYS A 210 3.36 6.66 -1.76
C LYS A 210 2.78 7.75 -2.65
N ASP A 211 2.58 7.42 -3.94
CA ASP A 211 1.86 8.25 -4.91
C ASP A 211 0.36 7.91 -4.88
N MET A 212 -0.34 8.45 -3.89
CA MET A 212 -1.75 8.18 -3.65
C MET A 212 -2.71 8.95 -4.55
N ALA A 213 -2.21 9.89 -5.33
CA ALA A 213 -2.96 10.56 -6.39
C ALA A 213 -2.76 9.86 -7.75
N GLY A 214 -1.64 9.18 -7.94
CA GLY A 214 -1.27 8.56 -9.21
C GLY A 214 -0.80 9.59 -10.24
N VAL A 215 0.06 10.55 -9.83
CA VAL A 215 0.51 11.68 -10.68
C VAL A 215 2.00 11.66 -10.98
N CYS A 216 2.79 10.83 -10.31
CA CYS A 216 4.23 10.77 -10.53
C CYS A 216 4.58 10.05 -11.85
N PRO A 217 5.11 10.78 -12.87
CA PRO A 217 5.38 10.16 -14.16
C PRO A 217 6.59 9.19 -14.10
N PRO A 218 6.69 8.23 -15.04
CA PRO A 218 7.74 7.20 -15.05
C PRO A 218 9.16 7.77 -14.97
N ARG A 219 9.44 8.85 -15.69
CA ARG A 219 10.75 9.50 -15.69
C ARG A 219 11.10 10.03 -14.31
N PHE A 220 10.20 10.74 -13.67
CA PHE A 220 10.40 11.30 -12.34
C PHE A 220 10.67 10.21 -11.31
N MET A 221 9.91 9.11 -11.36
CA MET A 221 10.15 7.97 -10.47
C MET A 221 11.51 7.32 -10.70
N THR A 222 11.95 7.22 -11.96
CA THR A 222 13.32 6.75 -12.27
C THR A 222 14.37 7.63 -11.61
N GLU A 223 14.23 8.95 -11.72
CA GLU A 223 15.18 9.92 -11.15
C GLU A 223 15.24 9.85 -9.61
N VAL A 224 14.07 9.85 -8.96
CA VAL A 224 13.97 9.75 -7.48
C VAL A 224 14.54 8.43 -6.97
N VAL A 225 14.13 7.30 -7.55
CA VAL A 225 14.59 5.97 -7.12
C VAL A 225 16.08 5.79 -7.33
N THR A 226 16.61 6.25 -8.47
CA THR A 226 18.06 6.21 -8.74
C THR A 226 18.85 7.02 -7.70
N ALA A 227 18.35 8.18 -7.33
CA ALA A 227 19.00 9.03 -6.33
C ALA A 227 18.96 8.39 -4.93
N LEU A 228 17.83 7.81 -4.54
CA LEU A 228 17.68 7.07 -3.26
C LEU A 228 18.62 5.85 -3.22
N ARG A 229 18.67 5.05 -4.28
CA ARG A 229 19.56 3.88 -4.39
C ARG A 229 21.03 4.25 -4.31
N LYS A 230 21.42 5.38 -4.92
CA LYS A 230 22.80 5.88 -4.86
C LYS A 230 23.19 6.26 -3.44
N ARG A 231 22.29 6.89 -2.68
CA ARG A 231 22.57 7.39 -1.33
C ARG A 231 22.46 6.29 -0.26
N TRP A 232 21.44 5.42 -0.37
CA TRP A 232 21.17 4.33 0.59
C TRP A 232 20.99 2.99 -0.15
N PRO A 233 22.09 2.37 -0.58
CA PRO A 233 22.02 1.13 -1.38
C PRO A 233 21.38 -0.05 -0.66
N GLU A 234 21.43 -0.09 0.67
CA GLU A 234 20.86 -1.16 1.49
C GLU A 234 19.36 -0.97 1.82
N LEU A 235 18.81 0.22 1.55
CA LEU A 235 17.42 0.52 1.86
C LEU A 235 16.47 -0.22 0.93
N VAL A 236 15.53 -1.00 1.48
CA VAL A 236 14.45 -1.61 0.68
C VAL A 236 13.43 -0.55 0.32
N LEU A 237 13.12 -0.42 -0.96
CA LEU A 237 12.15 0.55 -1.48
C LEU A 237 10.86 -0.18 -1.88
N HIS A 238 9.72 0.38 -1.44
CA HIS A 238 8.38 -0.11 -1.76
C HIS A 238 7.57 1.00 -2.44
N TYR A 239 7.05 0.74 -3.64
CA TYR A 239 6.30 1.75 -4.39
C TYR A 239 4.81 1.44 -4.41
N HIS A 240 4.04 2.36 -3.84
CA HIS A 240 2.59 2.40 -3.86
C HIS A 240 2.13 3.52 -4.80
N ARG A 241 1.38 3.19 -5.83
CA ARG A 241 0.87 4.16 -6.79
C ARG A 241 -0.56 3.84 -7.17
N HIS A 242 -1.41 4.89 -7.26
CA HIS A 242 -2.74 4.78 -7.84
C HIS A 242 -2.67 4.84 -9.38
N MET A 243 -3.69 4.30 -10.05
CA MET A 243 -3.73 4.28 -11.52
C MET A 243 -4.60 5.39 -12.11
N THR A 244 -4.88 6.43 -11.36
CA THR A 244 -5.86 7.47 -11.68
C THR A 244 -5.59 8.12 -13.05
N ASP A 245 -4.33 8.46 -13.34
CA ASP A 245 -3.89 9.06 -14.62
C ASP A 245 -3.70 8.04 -15.77
N GLY A 246 -3.87 6.75 -15.53
CA GLY A 246 -3.65 5.68 -16.50
C GLY A 246 -2.20 5.23 -16.70
N LEU A 247 -1.22 5.85 -16.05
CA LEU A 247 0.21 5.53 -16.22
C LEU A 247 0.75 4.54 -15.16
N PHE A 248 -0.10 3.75 -14.55
CA PHE A 248 0.30 2.83 -13.47
C PHE A 248 1.42 1.88 -13.92
N VAL A 249 1.18 1.05 -14.93
CA VAL A 249 2.12 0.00 -15.33
C VAL A 249 3.47 0.56 -15.76
N PRO A 250 3.55 1.58 -16.65
CA PRO A 250 4.84 2.15 -17.04
C PRO A 250 5.56 2.85 -15.88
N SER A 251 4.85 3.51 -14.96
CA SER A 251 5.48 4.17 -13.82
C SER A 251 6.03 3.19 -12.80
N VAL A 252 5.26 2.15 -12.46
CA VAL A 252 5.69 1.10 -11.55
C VAL A 252 6.84 0.28 -12.15
N GLY A 253 6.80 -0.01 -13.45
CA GLY A 253 7.89 -0.66 -14.16
C GLY A 253 9.17 0.17 -14.21
N ALA A 254 9.07 1.48 -14.45
CA ALA A 254 10.22 2.38 -14.43
C ALA A 254 10.87 2.46 -13.04
N ALA A 255 10.07 2.54 -11.99
CA ALA A 255 10.54 2.52 -10.61
C ALA A 255 11.24 1.19 -10.26
N ALA A 256 10.66 0.05 -10.67
CA ALA A 256 11.25 -1.27 -10.46
C ALA A 256 12.59 -1.41 -11.21
N LYS A 257 12.67 -0.94 -12.46
CA LYS A 257 13.92 -0.95 -13.24
C LYS A 257 14.99 -0.07 -12.61
N ALA A 258 14.61 1.03 -11.95
CA ALA A 258 15.53 1.92 -11.24
C ALA A 258 15.98 1.37 -9.88
N GLY A 259 15.32 0.30 -9.35
CA GLY A 259 15.77 -0.38 -8.14
C GLY A 259 14.73 -0.47 -6.99
N VAL A 260 13.45 -0.23 -7.24
CA VAL A 260 12.38 -0.58 -6.31
C VAL A 260 12.25 -2.10 -6.25
N GLN A 261 12.20 -2.65 -5.04
CA GLN A 261 12.12 -4.10 -4.83
C GLN A 261 10.69 -4.60 -4.61
N ILE A 262 9.78 -3.75 -4.08
CA ILE A 262 8.41 -4.14 -3.76
C ILE A 262 7.44 -3.15 -4.40
N VAL A 263 6.35 -3.65 -4.98
CA VAL A 263 5.31 -2.83 -5.61
C VAL A 263 3.91 -3.27 -5.17
N ASP A 264 3.01 -2.31 -4.98
CA ASP A 264 1.61 -2.58 -4.69
C ASP A 264 0.81 -2.82 -5.97
N THR A 265 -0.06 -3.83 -5.94
CA THR A 265 -0.97 -4.13 -7.05
C THR A 265 -2.32 -4.63 -6.53
N ASN A 266 -3.31 -4.68 -7.42
CA ASN A 266 -4.62 -5.26 -7.16
C ASN A 266 -4.88 -6.48 -8.05
N LEU A 267 -5.75 -7.35 -7.60
CA LEU A 267 -6.34 -8.35 -8.48
C LEU A 267 -7.20 -7.67 -9.55
N GLY A 268 -7.08 -8.09 -10.81
CA GLY A 268 -7.72 -7.44 -11.96
C GLY A 268 -9.24 -7.27 -11.85
N ALA A 269 -9.91 -8.19 -11.14
CA ALA A 269 -11.34 -8.08 -10.84
C ALA A 269 -11.71 -6.81 -10.05
N CYS A 270 -10.77 -6.27 -9.27
CA CYS A 270 -10.98 -5.11 -8.39
C CYS A 270 -10.30 -3.83 -8.90
N VAL A 271 -9.67 -3.88 -10.06
CA VAL A 271 -9.00 -2.70 -10.65
C VAL A 271 -10.05 -1.68 -11.09
N ARG A 272 -9.92 -0.46 -10.57
CA ARG A 272 -10.69 0.75 -10.91
C ARG A 272 -9.75 1.96 -10.82
N SER A 273 -10.15 3.09 -11.33
CA SER A 273 -9.31 4.31 -11.47
C SER A 273 -8.58 4.73 -10.20
N TYR A 274 -9.23 4.65 -9.06
CA TYR A 274 -8.69 5.21 -7.81
C TYR A 274 -7.96 4.18 -6.94
N GLY A 275 -7.65 3.00 -7.45
CA GLY A 275 -6.84 1.98 -6.79
C GLY A 275 -5.53 1.71 -7.52
N GLN A 276 -4.88 0.60 -7.19
CA GLN A 276 -3.68 0.12 -7.87
C GLN A 276 -4.05 -0.64 -9.14
N GLY A 277 -3.08 -0.79 -10.04
CA GLY A 277 -3.25 -1.54 -11.27
C GLY A 277 -3.19 -3.06 -11.10
N ASP A 278 -3.48 -3.75 -12.20
CA ASP A 278 -3.56 -5.22 -12.25
C ASP A 278 -2.21 -5.91 -12.02
N THR A 279 -2.22 -6.90 -11.13
CA THR A 279 -1.04 -7.73 -10.80
C THR A 279 -0.49 -8.47 -12.02
N LEU A 280 -1.35 -9.09 -12.84
CA LEU A 280 -0.89 -9.88 -13.99
C LEU A 280 -0.36 -9.00 -15.12
N ALA A 281 -1.02 -7.88 -15.40
CA ALA A 281 -0.55 -6.91 -16.40
C ALA A 281 0.80 -6.32 -15.99
N THR A 282 0.97 -5.97 -14.71
CA THR A 282 2.22 -5.44 -14.17
C THR A 282 3.34 -6.47 -14.24
N ALA A 283 3.09 -7.71 -13.84
CA ALA A 283 4.07 -8.78 -13.92
C ALA A 283 4.45 -9.11 -15.39
N ALA A 284 3.48 -9.14 -16.29
CA ALA A 284 3.72 -9.37 -17.72
C ALA A 284 4.60 -8.29 -18.35
N TYR A 285 4.34 -7.03 -18.02
CA TYR A 285 5.15 -5.90 -18.49
C TYR A 285 6.59 -5.96 -17.94
N MET A 286 6.74 -6.20 -16.64
CA MET A 286 8.06 -6.29 -16.02
C MET A 286 8.90 -7.42 -16.60
N GLU A 287 8.30 -8.58 -16.82
CA GLU A 287 9.01 -9.74 -17.35
C GLU A 287 9.24 -9.65 -18.86
N GLY A 288 8.21 -9.27 -19.64
CA GLY A 288 8.26 -9.26 -21.09
C GLY A 288 9.04 -8.08 -21.67
N GLU A 289 8.79 -6.86 -21.16
CA GLU A 289 9.41 -5.66 -21.69
C GLU A 289 10.68 -5.25 -20.97
N LEU A 290 10.73 -5.42 -19.63
CA LEU A 290 11.84 -4.93 -18.84
C LEU A 290 12.88 -6.00 -18.51
N GLY A 291 12.59 -7.28 -18.77
CA GLY A 291 13.46 -8.41 -18.45
C GLY A 291 13.66 -8.63 -16.96
N LEU A 292 12.76 -8.10 -16.11
CA LEU A 292 12.78 -8.28 -14.66
C LEU A 292 12.17 -9.64 -14.29
N LYS A 293 12.60 -10.20 -13.16
CA LYS A 293 11.98 -11.41 -12.60
C LYS A 293 10.97 -11.02 -11.56
N THR A 294 9.83 -11.70 -11.52
CA THR A 294 8.82 -11.54 -10.45
C THR A 294 8.69 -12.82 -9.62
N ALA A 295 8.11 -12.70 -8.43
CA ALA A 295 7.90 -13.82 -7.53
C ALA A 295 6.47 -14.42 -7.63
N MET A 296 5.68 -14.04 -8.64
CA MET A 296 4.25 -14.32 -8.73
C MET A 296 3.93 -15.72 -9.26
N ASN A 297 3.02 -16.41 -8.58
CA ASN A 297 2.33 -17.59 -9.11
C ASN A 297 1.10 -17.12 -9.92
N LYS A 298 1.27 -16.93 -11.23
CA LYS A 298 0.26 -16.35 -12.11
C LYS A 298 -1.02 -17.17 -12.22
N ASP A 299 -0.95 -18.49 -12.06
CA ASP A 299 -2.14 -19.36 -12.11
C ASP A 299 -2.99 -19.16 -10.87
N MET A 300 -2.38 -19.08 -9.69
CA MET A 300 -3.09 -18.77 -8.46
C MET A 300 -3.70 -17.36 -8.48
N VAL A 301 -3.01 -16.39 -9.10
CA VAL A 301 -3.57 -15.03 -9.29
C VAL A 301 -4.80 -15.08 -10.21
N ARG A 302 -4.81 -15.91 -11.27
CA ARG A 302 -5.99 -16.12 -12.13
C ARG A 302 -7.14 -16.75 -11.37
N ASP A 303 -6.86 -17.73 -10.52
CA ASP A 303 -7.88 -18.38 -9.69
C ASP A 303 -8.49 -17.41 -8.68
N ALA A 304 -7.65 -16.60 -8.00
CA ALA A 304 -8.11 -15.54 -7.10
C ALA A 304 -9.00 -14.51 -7.84
N ASN A 305 -8.58 -14.09 -9.03
CA ASN A 305 -9.36 -13.21 -9.90
C ASN A 305 -10.71 -13.83 -10.28
N PHE A 306 -10.73 -15.12 -10.61
CA PHE A 306 -11.96 -15.80 -10.96
C PHE A 306 -12.96 -15.81 -9.78
N VAL A 307 -12.49 -16.07 -8.56
CA VAL A 307 -13.32 -16.02 -7.35
C VAL A 307 -13.91 -14.62 -7.16
N LEU A 308 -13.09 -13.56 -7.24
CA LEU A 308 -13.56 -12.19 -7.06
C LEU A 308 -14.52 -11.73 -8.16
N LYS A 309 -14.36 -12.17 -9.40
CA LYS A 309 -15.30 -11.87 -10.48
C LYS A 309 -16.73 -12.36 -10.20
N GLN A 310 -16.91 -13.37 -9.34
CA GLN A 310 -18.22 -13.81 -8.92
C GLN A 310 -18.84 -12.90 -7.85
N VAL A 311 -18.01 -12.14 -7.13
CA VAL A 311 -18.42 -11.34 -5.97
C VAL A 311 -18.58 -9.85 -6.35
N ILE A 312 -17.66 -9.32 -7.14
CA ILE A 312 -17.58 -7.89 -7.49
C ILE A 312 -18.89 -7.30 -8.03
N PRO A 313 -19.68 -7.97 -8.91
CA PRO A 313 -20.91 -7.41 -9.42
C PRO A 313 -21.94 -7.02 -8.35
N TYR A 314 -21.89 -7.66 -7.17
CA TYR A 314 -22.75 -7.29 -6.04
C TYR A 314 -22.38 -5.95 -5.41
N TYR A 315 -21.13 -5.50 -5.63
CA TYR A 315 -20.59 -4.25 -5.10
C TYR A 315 -20.58 -3.11 -6.12
N ASP A 316 -20.73 -3.37 -7.41
CA ASP A 316 -20.70 -2.36 -8.48
C ASP A 316 -21.71 -1.23 -8.26
N ARG A 317 -22.86 -1.52 -7.67
CA ARG A 317 -23.88 -0.51 -7.30
C ARG A 317 -23.42 0.49 -6.24
N TYR A 318 -22.34 0.19 -5.51
CA TYR A 318 -21.75 1.09 -4.50
C TYR A 318 -20.55 1.84 -5.07
N CYS A 319 -20.11 1.48 -6.27
CA CYS A 319 -19.09 2.22 -6.98
C CYS A 319 -19.79 3.38 -7.70
N ALA A 320 -19.37 4.61 -7.46
CA ALA A 320 -19.93 5.73 -8.21
C ALA A 320 -19.61 5.57 -9.70
N PRO A 321 -20.55 5.94 -10.60
CA PRO A 321 -20.38 5.76 -12.07
C PRO A 321 -19.12 6.43 -12.62
N TYR A 322 -18.64 7.46 -11.97
CA TYR A 322 -17.47 8.26 -12.37
C TYR A 322 -16.12 7.57 -12.11
N PHE A 323 -16.10 6.45 -11.37
CA PHE A 323 -14.86 5.75 -10.95
C PHE A 323 -14.38 4.67 -11.90
N GLN A 324 -15.04 4.51 -13.04
CA GLN A 324 -14.81 3.35 -13.91
C GLN A 324 -13.78 3.61 -15.02
N GLY A 325 -13.31 4.84 -15.18
CA GLY A 325 -12.37 5.25 -16.21
C GLY A 325 -11.15 5.98 -15.67
N ILE A 326 -10.19 6.23 -16.55
CA ILE A 326 -9.04 7.07 -16.25
C ILE A 326 -9.50 8.51 -16.04
N ASP A 327 -8.92 9.18 -15.03
CA ASP A 327 -9.21 10.57 -14.67
C ASP A 327 -7.90 11.38 -14.75
N ASN A 328 -7.64 11.99 -15.90
CA ASN A 328 -6.45 12.81 -16.11
C ASN A 328 -6.53 14.18 -15.41
N ASP A 329 -7.71 14.61 -14.97
CA ASP A 329 -7.85 15.86 -14.22
C ASP A 329 -7.13 15.77 -12.84
N VAL A 330 -6.81 14.57 -12.40
CA VAL A 330 -5.98 14.35 -11.18
C VAL A 330 -4.64 15.07 -11.26
N THR A 331 -4.07 15.29 -12.42
CA THR A 331 -2.81 16.02 -12.61
C THR A 331 -2.91 17.50 -12.26
N GLU A 332 -4.12 18.05 -12.27
CA GLU A 332 -4.39 19.45 -11.94
C GLU A 332 -4.54 19.69 -10.42
N HIS A 333 -5.08 18.71 -9.68
CA HIS A 333 -5.41 18.88 -8.27
C HIS A 333 -4.64 17.93 -7.32
N ALA A 334 -4.03 16.86 -7.85
CA ALA A 334 -3.27 15.84 -7.11
C ALA A 334 -4.01 15.26 -5.89
N MET A 335 -5.36 15.20 -5.92
CA MET A 335 -6.15 14.67 -4.81
C MET A 335 -6.02 13.15 -4.74
N PRO A 336 -5.77 12.57 -3.55
CA PRO A 336 -5.71 11.12 -3.38
C PRO A 336 -7.00 10.41 -3.80
N GLY A 337 -6.89 9.24 -4.46
CA GLY A 337 -8.03 8.52 -5.03
C GLY A 337 -9.15 8.25 -4.04
N GLY A 338 -8.84 7.83 -2.81
CA GLY A 338 -9.85 7.62 -1.76
C GLY A 338 -10.55 8.91 -1.31
N ALA A 339 -9.86 10.05 -1.32
CA ALA A 339 -10.44 11.35 -1.02
C ALA A 339 -11.35 11.82 -2.17
N THR A 340 -10.91 11.64 -3.41
CA THR A 340 -11.70 11.97 -4.61
C THR A 340 -13.00 11.16 -4.63
N SER A 341 -12.92 9.84 -4.41
CA SER A 341 -14.11 8.97 -4.39
C SER A 341 -15.10 9.36 -3.29
N SER A 342 -14.60 9.67 -2.09
CA SER A 342 -15.46 10.11 -0.98
C SER A 342 -16.12 11.47 -1.26
N SER A 343 -15.38 12.41 -1.86
CA SER A 343 -15.92 13.72 -2.26
C SER A 343 -17.00 13.60 -3.32
N GLN A 344 -16.78 12.75 -4.32
CA GLN A 344 -17.75 12.46 -5.37
C GLN A 344 -19.01 11.80 -4.81
N GLU A 345 -18.88 10.83 -3.92
CA GLU A 345 -20.03 10.20 -3.25
C GLU A 345 -20.81 11.21 -2.43
N GLY A 346 -20.11 12.08 -1.68
CA GLY A 346 -20.72 13.14 -0.91
C GLY A 346 -21.47 14.15 -1.78
N ALA A 347 -20.85 14.62 -2.87
CA ALA A 347 -21.44 15.56 -3.81
C ALA A 347 -22.65 14.95 -4.52
N LEU A 348 -22.58 13.66 -4.91
CA LEU A 348 -23.70 12.94 -5.52
C LEU A 348 -24.91 12.87 -4.57
N LYS A 349 -24.69 12.47 -3.32
CA LYS A 349 -25.75 12.38 -2.29
C LYS A 349 -26.44 13.72 -2.01
N GLN A 350 -25.71 14.82 -2.13
CA GLN A 350 -26.20 16.18 -1.91
C GLN A 350 -26.72 16.86 -3.17
N GLY A 351 -26.63 16.20 -4.34
CA GLY A 351 -27.06 16.77 -5.62
C GLY A 351 -26.09 17.75 -6.26
N TYR A 352 -24.86 17.88 -5.77
CA TYR A 352 -23.84 18.84 -6.23
C TYR A 352 -22.76 18.24 -7.13
N ILE A 353 -22.90 17.00 -7.56
CA ILE A 353 -21.87 16.30 -8.37
C ILE A 353 -21.43 17.11 -9.61
N HIS A 354 -22.34 17.85 -10.23
CA HIS A 354 -22.07 18.68 -11.39
C HIS A 354 -21.15 19.89 -11.10
N LEU A 355 -21.00 20.26 -9.83
CA LEU A 355 -20.11 21.35 -9.39
C LEU A 355 -18.73 20.86 -9.01
N LEU A 356 -18.54 19.56 -8.78
CA LEU A 356 -17.28 18.99 -8.28
C LEU A 356 -16.08 19.31 -9.19
N PRO A 357 -16.14 19.23 -10.54
CA PRO A 357 -15.02 19.60 -11.40
C PRO A 357 -14.56 21.05 -11.24
N TYR A 358 -15.47 21.94 -10.89
CA TYR A 358 -15.12 23.35 -10.61
C TYR A 358 -14.49 23.52 -9.22
N MET A 359 -14.97 22.76 -8.23
CA MET A 359 -14.43 22.81 -6.88
C MET A 359 -13.02 22.21 -6.78
N LEU A 360 -12.68 21.24 -7.62
CA LEU A 360 -11.35 20.62 -7.64
C LEU A 360 -10.28 21.47 -8.35
N LYS A 361 -10.68 22.54 -9.06
CA LYS A 361 -9.74 23.45 -9.74
C LYS A 361 -9.29 24.63 -8.86
N PHE A 362 -9.81 24.74 -7.67
CA PHE A 362 -9.48 25.78 -6.68
C PHE A 362 -8.92 25.16 -5.40
#